data_975bfd879996526f260fac3c339a247b
#
_entry.id   975bfd879996526f260fac3c339a247b
#
_cell.length_a   1.000
_cell.length_b   1.000
_cell.length_c   1.000
_cell.angle_alpha   90.00
_cell.angle_beta   90.00
_cell.angle_gamma   90.00
#
_symmetry.space_group_name_H-M   'P 1'
#
loop_
_entity.id
_entity.type
_entity.pdbx_description
1 polymer ?
#
loop_
_entity_poly.entity_id
_entity_poly.type
_entity_poly.pdbx_seq_one_letter_code
_entity_poly.pdbx_strand_id
1 'polypeptide(L)'
;MAEESVPVKENTAVAPEIHEAAKKLLTRRFKFIRKPDDSLKRLARLGVKRVAADMAAHPQRYREPEPEAPLPEVSPLDPLDILRKDHQLPALPQVFLELQQAIGSRSTSADDLAEIISRDPGLTAFLLRMVNSAFYSLPMQIDTISRAVTVVGVNQLSTLAVGTSVMSLFKDVPADVIDMEQFWKHSICCGLIARRLCRMSGKGDPERAFVSGLLHDIGQLILLQVEPERATAVHAHARAKDAVLFAEEKTLLGFDHATLGGMLLRKWNFPYVLVSAVLEHHHPKPGHKEAEPLLVHCAETLATGLGVGSSGEFFVQPPSPEAWASMNFTPEQMDEMVEDLDEELEEAFSILLDR
;
A
#
# COMPACT_ATOMS: atom_id res chain seq x y z
N MET A 1 -15.89 -16.00 39.94
CA MET A 1 -16.50 -15.52 38.69
C MET A 1 -15.61 -16.03 37.59
N ALA A 2 -16.12 -16.84 36.70
CA ALA A 2 -15.39 -17.60 35.74
C ALA A 2 -14.85 -16.69 34.63
N GLU A 3 -13.56 -16.83 34.34
CA GLU A 3 -12.92 -16.31 33.13
C GLU A 3 -13.49 -17.10 31.94
N GLU A 4 -14.25 -16.40 31.09
CA GLU A 4 -14.64 -16.92 29.78
C GLU A 4 -13.37 -16.86 28.89
N SER A 5 -12.80 -18.03 28.67
CA SER A 5 -11.77 -18.24 27.67
C SER A 5 -12.36 -18.01 26.27
N VAL A 6 -11.83 -17.01 25.56
CA VAL A 6 -12.12 -16.79 24.14
C VAL A 6 -11.67 -18.03 23.35
N PRO A 7 -12.55 -18.68 22.57
CA PRO A 7 -12.15 -19.87 21.84
C PRO A 7 -11.18 -19.53 20.71
N VAL A 8 -10.05 -20.19 20.72
CA VAL A 8 -9.14 -20.30 19.56
C VAL A 8 -9.97 -20.75 18.35
N LYS A 9 -9.99 -19.92 17.29
CA LYS A 9 -10.72 -20.25 16.05
C LYS A 9 -10.28 -21.58 15.51
N GLU A 10 -11.17 -22.57 15.61
CA GLU A 10 -11.05 -23.83 14.91
C GLU A 10 -10.88 -23.56 13.41
N ASN A 11 -9.92 -24.25 12.80
CA ASN A 11 -9.62 -24.25 11.38
C ASN A 11 -10.80 -24.88 10.61
N THR A 12 -11.90 -24.12 10.45
CA THR A 12 -13.07 -24.55 9.70
C THR A 12 -12.68 -24.67 8.23
N ALA A 13 -12.62 -25.89 7.73
CA ALA A 13 -12.32 -26.16 6.33
C ALA A 13 -13.31 -25.37 5.44
N VAL A 14 -12.78 -24.49 4.59
CA VAL A 14 -13.57 -23.70 3.64
C VAL A 14 -14.33 -24.64 2.71
N ALA A 15 -15.62 -24.37 2.45
CA ALA A 15 -16.46 -25.20 1.60
C ALA A 15 -15.83 -25.33 0.19
N PRO A 16 -15.91 -26.53 -0.43
CA PRO A 16 -15.30 -26.80 -1.74
C PRO A 16 -15.74 -25.81 -2.83
N GLU A 17 -17.00 -25.39 -2.80
CA GLU A 17 -17.56 -24.42 -3.75
C GLU A 17 -16.89 -23.04 -3.63
N ILE A 18 -16.60 -22.59 -2.41
CA ILE A 18 -15.90 -21.31 -2.14
C ILE A 18 -14.45 -21.42 -2.61
N HIS A 19 -13.80 -22.56 -2.36
CA HIS A 19 -12.44 -22.79 -2.83
C HIS A 19 -12.35 -22.76 -4.37
N GLU A 20 -13.28 -23.37 -5.07
CA GLU A 20 -13.31 -23.34 -6.54
C GLU A 20 -13.64 -21.95 -7.09
N ALA A 21 -14.53 -21.18 -6.41
CA ALA A 21 -14.79 -19.77 -6.74
C ALA A 21 -13.52 -18.91 -6.57
N ALA A 22 -12.80 -19.06 -5.47
CA ALA A 22 -11.54 -18.37 -5.22
C ALA A 22 -10.49 -18.71 -6.29
N LYS A 23 -10.37 -19.97 -6.67
CA LYS A 23 -9.46 -20.43 -7.72
C LYS A 23 -9.82 -19.82 -9.08
N LYS A 24 -11.10 -19.74 -9.44
CA LYS A 24 -11.56 -19.07 -10.66
C LYS A 24 -11.21 -17.59 -10.64
N LEU A 25 -11.46 -16.92 -9.53
CA LEU A 25 -11.12 -15.50 -9.35
C LEU A 25 -9.63 -15.25 -9.51
N LEU A 26 -8.78 -16.02 -8.83
CA LEU A 26 -7.32 -15.88 -8.91
C LEU A 26 -6.80 -16.22 -10.31
N THR A 27 -7.36 -17.22 -10.98
CA THR A 27 -7.01 -17.52 -12.38
C THR A 27 -7.25 -16.31 -13.28
N ARG A 28 -8.40 -15.60 -13.10
CA ARG A 28 -8.68 -14.35 -13.83
C ARG A 28 -7.73 -13.23 -13.41
N ARG A 29 -7.43 -13.08 -12.12
CA ARG A 29 -6.52 -12.07 -11.59
C ARG A 29 -5.10 -12.19 -12.14
N PHE A 30 -4.61 -13.43 -12.34
CA PHE A 30 -3.30 -13.74 -12.94
C PHE A 30 -3.30 -13.81 -14.48
N LYS A 31 -4.37 -13.37 -15.15
CA LYS A 31 -4.55 -13.45 -16.61
C LYS A 31 -3.37 -12.92 -17.43
N PHE A 32 -2.68 -11.88 -16.94
CA PHE A 32 -1.56 -11.26 -17.65
C PHE A 32 -0.20 -11.92 -17.37
N ILE A 33 -0.12 -12.84 -16.41
CA ILE A 33 1.10 -13.61 -16.13
C ILE A 33 1.19 -14.79 -17.10
N ARG A 34 1.85 -14.60 -18.23
CA ARG A 34 1.89 -15.62 -19.30
C ARG A 34 2.77 -16.82 -18.99
N LYS A 35 3.90 -16.62 -18.29
CA LYS A 35 4.89 -17.66 -17.97
C LYS A 35 5.30 -17.54 -16.51
N PRO A 36 4.47 -17.97 -15.55
CA PRO A 36 4.82 -17.88 -14.14
C PRO A 36 5.97 -18.84 -13.83
N ASP A 37 6.97 -18.35 -13.11
CA ASP A 37 7.96 -19.19 -12.44
C ASP A 37 7.34 -19.92 -11.23
N ASP A 38 8.15 -20.69 -10.51
CA ASP A 38 7.64 -21.49 -9.40
C ASP A 38 7.22 -20.61 -8.21
N SER A 39 7.85 -19.46 -8.01
CA SER A 39 7.48 -18.49 -6.98
C SER A 39 6.13 -17.83 -7.27
N LEU A 40 5.87 -17.41 -8.51
CA LEU A 40 4.56 -16.88 -8.94
C LEU A 40 3.46 -17.94 -8.89
N LYS A 41 3.77 -19.21 -9.24
CA LYS A 41 2.83 -20.32 -9.06
C LYS A 41 2.53 -20.57 -7.58
N ARG A 42 3.53 -20.41 -6.70
CA ARG A 42 3.34 -20.53 -5.25
C ARG A 42 2.49 -19.39 -4.73
N LEU A 43 2.79 -18.16 -5.13
CA LEU A 43 1.98 -16.98 -4.81
C LEU A 43 0.51 -17.18 -5.18
N ALA A 44 0.22 -17.65 -6.39
CA ALA A 44 -1.16 -17.90 -6.83
C ALA A 44 -1.87 -18.93 -5.93
N ARG A 45 -1.18 -20.00 -5.48
CA ARG A 45 -1.74 -21.00 -4.56
C ARG A 45 -2.02 -20.43 -3.18
N LEU A 46 -1.11 -19.60 -2.66
CA LEU A 46 -1.29 -18.89 -1.38
C LEU A 46 -2.46 -17.90 -1.46
N GLY A 47 -2.55 -17.16 -2.57
CA GLY A 47 -3.67 -16.26 -2.85
C GLY A 47 -5.02 -16.99 -2.89
N VAL A 48 -5.12 -18.16 -3.52
CA VAL A 48 -6.35 -18.96 -3.50
C VAL A 48 -6.77 -19.31 -2.08
N LYS A 49 -5.84 -19.76 -1.24
CA LYS A 49 -6.12 -20.10 0.16
C LYS A 49 -6.66 -18.90 0.95
N ARG A 50 -6.01 -17.73 0.82
CA ARG A 50 -6.41 -16.50 1.52
C ARG A 50 -7.75 -15.97 1.03
N VAL A 51 -7.91 -15.85 -0.28
CA VAL A 51 -9.16 -15.35 -0.89
C VAL A 51 -10.33 -16.27 -0.58
N ALA A 52 -10.14 -17.60 -0.53
CA ALA A 52 -11.18 -18.53 -0.12
C ALA A 52 -11.62 -18.30 1.34
N ALA A 53 -10.67 -18.04 2.24
CA ALA A 53 -10.98 -17.72 3.64
C ALA A 53 -11.72 -16.37 3.75
N ASP A 54 -11.29 -15.34 3.04
CA ASP A 54 -11.96 -14.04 3.03
C ASP A 54 -13.35 -14.10 2.37
N MET A 55 -13.53 -14.85 1.29
CA MET A 55 -14.85 -15.11 0.68
C MET A 55 -15.82 -15.79 1.64
N ALA A 56 -15.33 -16.72 2.47
CA ALA A 56 -16.16 -17.37 3.47
C ALA A 56 -16.59 -16.40 4.58
N ALA A 57 -15.70 -15.50 5.00
CA ALA A 57 -15.96 -14.51 6.04
C ALA A 57 -16.76 -13.32 5.53
N HIS A 58 -16.52 -12.86 4.29
CA HIS A 58 -17.05 -11.62 3.73
C HIS A 58 -17.59 -11.81 2.30
N PRO A 59 -18.61 -12.65 2.07
CA PRO A 59 -19.07 -12.98 0.72
C PRO A 59 -19.58 -11.79 -0.09
N GLN A 60 -20.00 -10.71 0.59
CA GLN A 60 -20.46 -9.47 -0.06
C GLN A 60 -19.36 -8.73 -0.83
N ARG A 61 -18.08 -8.88 -0.44
CA ARG A 61 -16.94 -8.21 -1.10
C ARG A 61 -16.68 -8.76 -2.51
N TYR A 62 -17.15 -9.97 -2.78
CA TYR A 62 -16.87 -10.71 -4.02
C TYR A 62 -18.07 -10.78 -4.97
N ARG A 63 -19.12 -10.00 -4.71
CA ARG A 63 -20.22 -9.84 -5.65
C ARG A 63 -19.73 -9.03 -6.84
N GLU A 64 -19.88 -9.60 -8.04
CA GLU A 64 -19.62 -8.82 -9.25
C GLU A 64 -20.62 -7.66 -9.32
N PRO A 65 -20.16 -6.40 -9.49
CA PRO A 65 -21.07 -5.29 -9.73
C PRO A 65 -21.80 -5.53 -11.06
N GLU A 66 -23.07 -5.11 -11.13
CA GLU A 66 -23.80 -5.16 -12.39
C GLU A 66 -23.07 -4.32 -13.45
N PRO A 67 -22.98 -4.80 -14.71
CA PRO A 67 -22.30 -4.06 -15.75
C PRO A 67 -23.05 -2.76 -16.03
N GLU A 68 -22.37 -1.64 -15.81
CA GLU A 68 -22.87 -0.32 -16.22
C GLU A 68 -22.86 -0.21 -17.74
N ALA A 69 -24.01 0.06 -18.33
CA ALA A 69 -24.12 0.34 -19.77
C ALA A 69 -25.02 1.56 -19.99
N PRO A 70 -24.62 2.53 -20.84
CA PRO A 70 -23.33 2.62 -21.55
C PRO A 70 -22.19 3.12 -20.65
N LEU A 71 -20.92 2.74 -20.98
CA LEU A 71 -19.75 3.26 -20.29
C LEU A 71 -19.65 4.79 -20.48
N PRO A 72 -19.36 5.55 -19.41
CA PRO A 72 -19.21 7.00 -19.50
C PRO A 72 -18.06 7.41 -20.44
N GLU A 73 -18.23 8.52 -21.17
CA GLU A 73 -17.13 9.11 -21.94
C GLU A 73 -16.10 9.74 -21.00
N VAL A 74 -14.82 9.51 -21.30
CA VAL A 74 -13.71 10.08 -20.54
C VAL A 74 -12.84 10.91 -21.48
N SER A 75 -12.58 12.16 -21.11
CA SER A 75 -11.65 13.03 -21.83
C SER A 75 -10.30 13.11 -21.13
N PRO A 76 -9.21 13.21 -21.90
CA PRO A 76 -7.87 13.41 -21.34
C PRO A 76 -7.77 14.65 -20.46
N LEU A 77 -6.82 14.61 -19.51
CA LEU A 77 -6.52 15.67 -18.55
C LEU A 77 -5.01 15.97 -18.53
N ASP A 78 -4.66 17.18 -18.14
CA ASP A 78 -3.31 17.48 -17.71
C ASP A 78 -3.21 17.24 -16.20
N PRO A 79 -2.32 16.35 -15.71
CA PRO A 79 -2.14 16.13 -14.27
C PRO A 79 -1.72 17.40 -13.52
N LEU A 80 -1.08 18.37 -14.20
CA LEU A 80 -0.76 19.67 -13.62
C LEU A 80 -2.03 20.48 -13.31
N ASP A 81 -3.10 20.36 -14.10
CA ASP A 81 -4.35 21.07 -13.84
C ASP A 81 -5.04 20.52 -12.57
N ILE A 82 -4.95 19.22 -12.31
CA ILE A 82 -5.40 18.62 -11.06
C ILE A 82 -4.62 19.24 -9.88
N LEU A 83 -3.30 19.25 -9.99
CA LEU A 83 -2.43 19.74 -8.92
C LEU A 83 -2.48 21.28 -8.72
N ARG A 84 -3.01 22.04 -9.67
CA ARG A 84 -3.26 23.49 -9.52
C ARG A 84 -4.54 23.81 -8.76
N LYS A 85 -5.44 22.84 -8.58
CA LYS A 85 -6.66 23.01 -7.80
C LYS A 85 -6.38 22.96 -6.28
N ASP A 86 -5.53 23.85 -5.78
CA ASP A 86 -5.05 23.84 -4.39
C ASP A 86 -6.18 23.76 -3.35
N HIS A 87 -7.34 24.35 -3.64
CA HIS A 87 -8.50 24.33 -2.74
C HIS A 87 -9.21 22.95 -2.66
N GLN A 88 -8.90 22.03 -3.55
CA GLN A 88 -9.41 20.66 -3.57
C GLN A 88 -8.38 19.64 -3.09
N LEU A 89 -7.10 20.05 -2.99
CA LEU A 89 -6.06 19.20 -2.42
C LEU A 89 -6.13 19.24 -0.90
N PRO A 90 -5.81 18.15 -0.21
CA PRO A 90 -5.73 18.15 1.25
C PRO A 90 -4.70 19.17 1.75
N ALA A 91 -5.08 19.95 2.77
CA ALA A 91 -4.17 20.87 3.43
C ALA A 91 -3.20 20.09 4.32
N LEU A 92 -1.90 20.31 4.12
CA LEU A 92 -0.88 19.67 4.94
C LEU A 92 -0.89 20.22 6.37
N PRO A 93 -0.98 19.37 7.40
CA PRO A 93 -0.89 19.79 8.80
C PRO A 93 0.45 20.48 9.09
N GLN A 94 0.47 21.42 10.05
CA GLN A 94 1.70 22.13 10.43
C GLN A 94 2.81 21.16 10.88
N VAL A 95 2.45 20.14 11.65
CA VAL A 95 3.40 19.10 12.10
C VAL A 95 4.06 18.37 10.93
N PHE A 96 3.32 18.13 9.84
CA PHE A 96 3.86 17.53 8.64
C PHE A 96 4.94 18.38 7.98
N LEU A 97 4.71 19.70 7.86
CA LEU A 97 5.68 20.64 7.28
C LEU A 97 6.96 20.72 8.13
N GLU A 98 6.83 20.72 9.46
CA GLU A 98 7.96 20.70 10.39
C GLU A 98 8.76 19.40 10.30
N LEU A 99 8.08 18.24 10.22
CA LEU A 99 8.72 16.94 10.03
C LEU A 99 9.48 16.85 8.71
N GLN A 100 8.93 17.38 7.62
CA GLN A 100 9.63 17.42 6.32
C GLN A 100 10.93 18.21 6.40
N GLN A 101 10.92 19.37 7.06
CA GLN A 101 12.13 20.17 7.28
C GLN A 101 13.16 19.40 8.12
N ALA A 102 12.71 18.65 9.10
CA ALA A 102 13.56 17.82 9.96
C ALA A 102 14.27 16.67 9.19
N ILE A 103 13.58 15.99 8.26
CA ILE A 103 14.16 14.89 7.45
C ILE A 103 15.34 15.37 6.60
N GLY A 104 15.29 16.58 6.05
CA GLY A 104 16.34 17.14 5.18
C GLY A 104 17.51 17.76 5.93
N SER A 105 17.40 17.98 7.23
CA SER A 105 18.35 18.74 8.01
C SER A 105 19.38 17.85 8.72
N ARG A 106 20.66 18.09 8.47
CA ARG A 106 21.76 17.43 9.21
C ARG A 106 21.88 17.94 10.66
N SER A 107 21.20 19.03 11.02
CA SER A 107 21.24 19.64 12.34
C SER A 107 20.07 19.24 13.25
N THR A 108 19.06 18.52 12.73
CA THR A 108 17.94 18.06 13.54
C THR A 108 18.40 17.01 14.54
N SER A 109 18.26 17.34 15.81
CA SER A 109 18.55 16.43 16.91
C SER A 109 17.37 15.49 17.19
N ALA A 110 17.63 14.46 17.99
CA ALA A 110 16.58 13.57 18.48
C ALA A 110 15.53 14.32 19.33
N ASP A 111 15.98 15.33 20.09
CA ASP A 111 15.10 16.15 20.93
C ASP A 111 14.22 17.08 20.10
N ASP A 112 14.77 17.70 19.04
CA ASP A 112 13.98 18.53 18.11
C ASP A 112 12.86 17.72 17.46
N LEU A 113 13.16 16.51 16.99
CA LEU A 113 12.18 15.63 16.40
C LEU A 113 11.12 15.20 17.41
N ALA A 114 11.53 14.85 18.62
CA ALA A 114 10.62 14.46 19.69
C ALA A 114 9.67 15.61 20.07
N GLU A 115 10.17 16.84 20.10
CA GLU A 115 9.36 18.03 20.36
C GLU A 115 8.31 18.25 19.24
N ILE A 116 8.70 18.16 17.96
CA ILE A 116 7.79 18.29 16.83
C ILE A 116 6.66 17.26 16.91
N ILE A 117 7.01 15.97 17.09
CA ILE A 117 6.04 14.86 17.14
C ILE A 117 5.11 15.04 18.34
N SER A 118 5.63 15.43 19.50
CA SER A 118 4.87 15.57 20.75
C SER A 118 3.80 16.66 20.72
N ARG A 119 3.84 17.57 19.75
CA ARG A 119 2.79 18.59 19.54
C ARG A 119 1.50 17.99 18.99
N ASP A 120 1.57 16.80 18.40
CA ASP A 120 0.40 16.04 17.91
C ASP A 120 0.21 14.78 18.76
N PRO A 121 -0.75 14.76 19.70
CA PRO A 121 -1.00 13.60 20.55
C PRO A 121 -1.41 12.34 19.76
N GLY A 122 -2.13 12.52 18.65
CA GLY A 122 -2.56 11.42 17.79
C GLY A 122 -1.36 10.76 17.11
N LEU A 123 -0.48 11.56 16.52
CA LEU A 123 0.76 11.09 15.91
C LEU A 123 1.69 10.45 16.95
N THR A 124 1.82 11.07 18.13
CA THR A 124 2.62 10.53 19.26
C THR A 124 2.13 9.13 19.65
N ALA A 125 0.84 9.00 19.93
CA ALA A 125 0.26 7.70 20.34
C ALA A 125 0.40 6.65 19.22
N PHE A 126 0.21 7.06 17.98
CA PHE A 126 0.40 6.20 16.82
C PHE A 126 1.85 5.69 16.70
N LEU A 127 2.83 6.59 16.71
CA LEU A 127 4.24 6.21 16.58
C LEU A 127 4.69 5.31 17.72
N LEU A 128 4.26 5.57 18.95
CA LEU A 128 4.58 4.70 20.10
C LEU A 128 3.96 3.31 19.95
N ARG A 129 2.71 3.19 19.48
CA ARG A 129 2.11 1.88 19.17
C ARG A 129 2.90 1.17 18.08
N MET A 130 3.22 1.86 16.98
CA MET A 130 3.97 1.29 15.87
C MET A 130 5.35 0.78 16.31
N VAL A 131 6.10 1.58 17.09
CA VAL A 131 7.44 1.19 17.58
C VAL A 131 7.39 0.01 18.55
N ASN A 132 6.29 -0.15 19.31
CA ASN A 132 6.11 -1.25 20.24
C ASN A 132 5.47 -2.51 19.62
N SER A 133 5.11 -2.45 18.34
CA SER A 133 4.48 -3.56 17.63
C SER A 133 5.49 -4.62 17.18
N ALA A 134 4.98 -5.75 16.68
CA ALA A 134 5.79 -6.77 16.03
C ALA A 134 6.59 -6.23 14.84
N PHE A 135 6.14 -5.11 14.26
CA PHE A 135 6.86 -4.38 13.23
C PHE A 135 8.32 -4.06 13.58
N TYR A 136 8.61 -3.66 14.83
CA TYR A 136 9.98 -3.42 15.32
C TYR A 136 10.54 -4.56 16.17
N SER A 137 9.71 -5.43 16.72
CA SER A 137 10.10 -6.59 17.55
C SER A 137 11.11 -6.23 18.63
N LEU A 138 10.90 -5.10 19.33
CA LEU A 138 11.82 -4.62 20.35
C LEU A 138 11.69 -5.45 21.63
N PRO A 139 12.81 -5.73 22.31
CA PRO A 139 12.82 -6.55 23.55
C PRO A 139 12.25 -5.81 24.77
N MET A 140 11.96 -4.51 24.66
CA MET A 140 11.45 -3.67 25.74
C MET A 140 10.42 -2.67 25.19
N GLN A 141 9.47 -2.30 26.02
CA GLN A 141 8.49 -1.30 25.70
C GLN A 141 9.10 0.11 25.67
N ILE A 142 8.76 0.86 24.63
CA ILE A 142 9.14 2.27 24.42
C ILE A 142 7.97 3.16 24.83
N ASP A 143 8.21 4.05 25.78
CA ASP A 143 7.19 4.89 26.42
C ASP A 143 7.26 6.37 26.03
N THR A 144 8.34 6.77 25.34
CA THR A 144 8.56 8.16 24.91
C THR A 144 9.08 8.26 23.49
N ILE A 145 8.75 9.37 22.80
CA ILE A 145 9.24 9.64 21.45
C ILE A 145 10.78 9.79 21.44
N SER A 146 11.38 10.40 22.46
CA SER A 146 12.84 10.52 22.55
C SER A 146 13.55 9.16 22.58
N ARG A 147 12.98 8.18 23.29
CA ARG A 147 13.48 6.80 23.26
C ARG A 147 13.22 6.13 21.90
N ALA A 148 12.04 6.35 21.30
CA ALA A 148 11.73 5.86 19.96
C ALA A 148 12.76 6.37 18.94
N VAL A 149 13.08 7.67 18.97
CA VAL A 149 14.11 8.27 18.12
C VAL A 149 15.49 7.65 18.37
N THR A 150 15.84 7.38 19.63
CA THR A 150 17.13 6.78 19.98
C THR A 150 17.25 5.36 19.43
N VAL A 151 16.18 4.57 19.47
CA VAL A 151 16.19 3.16 19.07
C VAL A 151 16.01 3.00 17.55
N VAL A 152 15.09 3.76 16.96
CA VAL A 152 14.73 3.64 15.54
C VAL A 152 15.64 4.53 14.67
N GLY A 153 16.02 5.70 15.17
CA GLY A 153 16.78 6.71 14.44
C GLY A 153 15.91 7.89 14.00
N VAL A 154 16.53 9.08 13.91
CA VAL A 154 15.85 10.34 13.53
C VAL A 154 15.22 10.23 12.14
N ASN A 155 16.00 9.82 11.15
CA ASN A 155 15.55 9.75 9.74
C ASN A 155 14.42 8.74 9.55
N GLN A 156 14.55 7.57 10.15
CA GLN A 156 13.58 6.48 10.03
C GLN A 156 12.25 6.87 10.68
N LEU A 157 12.28 7.37 11.92
CA LEU A 157 11.06 7.78 12.60
C LEU A 157 10.38 8.98 11.94
N SER A 158 11.16 9.96 11.43
CA SER A 158 10.62 11.09 10.66
C SER A 158 9.95 10.62 9.37
N THR A 159 10.58 9.70 8.64
CA THR A 159 10.02 9.13 7.40
C THR A 159 8.69 8.44 7.67
N LEU A 160 8.64 7.62 8.72
CA LEU A 160 7.42 6.94 9.15
C LEU A 160 6.33 7.94 9.56
N ALA A 161 6.69 8.93 10.38
CA ALA A 161 5.75 9.96 10.84
C ALA A 161 5.14 10.75 9.67
N VAL A 162 5.95 11.17 8.72
CA VAL A 162 5.49 11.90 7.52
C VAL A 162 4.60 11.01 6.64
N GLY A 163 5.04 9.80 6.35
CA GLY A 163 4.29 8.88 5.49
C GLY A 163 2.91 8.54 6.05
N THR A 164 2.85 8.22 7.34
CA THR A 164 1.59 7.86 7.99
C THR A 164 0.66 9.04 8.25
N SER A 165 1.19 10.26 8.37
CA SER A 165 0.38 11.47 8.48
C SER A 165 -0.44 11.72 7.20
N VAL A 166 0.02 11.26 6.04
CA VAL A 166 -0.71 11.39 4.77
C VAL A 166 -2.03 10.63 4.80
N MET A 167 -2.10 9.48 5.48
CA MET A 167 -3.35 8.71 5.58
C MET A 167 -4.51 9.54 6.16
N SER A 168 -4.21 10.40 7.13
CA SER A 168 -5.22 11.24 7.79
C SER A 168 -5.80 12.33 6.88
N LEU A 169 -5.15 12.63 5.76
CA LEU A 169 -5.58 13.64 4.80
C LEU A 169 -6.74 13.18 3.89
N PHE A 170 -6.97 11.86 3.79
CA PHE A 170 -7.92 11.25 2.87
C PHE A 170 -9.08 10.55 3.59
N LYS A 171 -9.69 11.25 4.56
CA LYS A 171 -10.84 10.71 5.31
C LYS A 171 -12.17 10.85 4.56
N ASP A 172 -12.27 11.83 3.68
CA ASP A 172 -13.51 12.25 3.03
C ASP A 172 -13.60 11.84 1.54
N VAL A 173 -12.89 10.78 1.14
CA VAL A 173 -13.00 10.24 -0.23
C VAL A 173 -14.33 9.51 -0.38
N PRO A 174 -15.09 9.73 -1.49
CA PRO A 174 -16.38 9.08 -1.71
C PRO A 174 -16.28 7.55 -1.68
N ALA A 175 -17.08 6.90 -0.81
CA ALA A 175 -17.02 5.46 -0.56
C ALA A 175 -17.71 4.60 -1.64
N ASP A 176 -18.43 5.21 -2.57
CA ASP A 176 -19.17 4.54 -3.65
C ASP A 176 -18.26 4.04 -4.79
N VAL A 177 -17.05 4.59 -4.90
CA VAL A 177 -16.08 4.19 -5.95
C VAL A 177 -15.02 3.24 -5.40
N ILE A 178 -14.52 3.52 -4.21
CA ILE A 178 -13.46 2.74 -3.57
C ILE A 178 -13.75 2.55 -2.08
N ASP A 179 -13.58 1.33 -1.60
CA ASP A 179 -13.64 1.04 -0.17
C ASP A 179 -12.32 1.47 0.47
N MET A 180 -12.35 2.56 1.25
CA MET A 180 -11.17 3.15 1.87
C MET A 180 -10.49 2.20 2.87
N GLU A 181 -11.25 1.32 3.53
CA GLU A 181 -10.66 0.31 4.41
C GLU A 181 -9.84 -0.70 3.58
N GLN A 182 -10.39 -1.18 2.45
CA GLN A 182 -9.70 -2.10 1.56
C GLN A 182 -8.51 -1.43 0.85
N PHE A 183 -8.63 -0.15 0.50
CA PHE A 183 -7.53 0.64 -0.06
C PHE A 183 -6.34 0.70 0.88
N TRP A 184 -6.58 1.11 2.14
CA TRP A 184 -5.48 1.19 3.11
C TRP A 184 -4.96 -0.18 3.52
N LYS A 185 -5.80 -1.22 3.58
CA LYS A 185 -5.34 -2.61 3.80
C LYS A 185 -4.37 -3.04 2.72
N HIS A 186 -4.67 -2.74 1.46
CA HIS A 186 -3.78 -3.01 0.34
C HIS A 186 -2.46 -2.24 0.46
N SER A 187 -2.53 -0.93 0.69
CA SER A 187 -1.36 -0.05 0.82
C SER A 187 -0.46 -0.43 2.00
N ILE A 188 -1.04 -0.79 3.15
CA ILE A 188 -0.31 -1.31 4.32
C ILE A 188 0.37 -2.63 3.97
N CYS A 189 -0.33 -3.55 3.31
CA CYS A 189 0.23 -4.81 2.87
C CYS A 189 1.43 -4.61 1.94
N CYS A 190 1.30 -3.74 0.93
CA CYS A 190 2.41 -3.35 0.04
C CYS A 190 3.59 -2.78 0.83
N GLY A 191 3.34 -1.92 1.80
CA GLY A 191 4.37 -1.36 2.67
C GLY A 191 5.12 -2.43 3.47
N LEU A 192 4.39 -3.33 4.13
CA LEU A 192 4.98 -4.42 4.91
C LEU A 192 5.81 -5.37 4.03
N ILE A 193 5.27 -5.76 2.87
CA ILE A 193 5.99 -6.60 1.92
C ILE A 193 7.23 -5.88 1.40
N ALA A 194 7.14 -4.61 0.97
CA ALA A 194 8.29 -3.85 0.48
C ALA A 194 9.41 -3.77 1.55
N ARG A 195 9.03 -3.56 2.82
CA ARG A 195 9.98 -3.58 3.95
C ARG A 195 10.64 -4.94 4.13
N ARG A 196 9.88 -6.05 4.05
CA ARG A 196 10.42 -7.41 4.14
C ARG A 196 11.38 -7.69 2.99
N LEU A 197 11.00 -7.32 1.76
CA LEU A 197 11.85 -7.45 0.59
C LEU A 197 13.15 -6.64 0.70
N CYS A 198 13.08 -5.44 1.28
CA CYS A 198 14.24 -4.62 1.60
C CYS A 198 15.21 -5.36 2.54
N ARG A 199 14.69 -5.92 3.64
CA ARG A 199 15.49 -6.69 4.61
C ARG A 199 16.09 -7.95 3.99
N MET A 200 15.30 -8.71 3.24
CA MET A 200 15.76 -9.96 2.59
C MET A 200 16.84 -9.69 1.54
N SER A 201 16.68 -8.64 0.74
CA SER A 201 17.64 -8.30 -0.32
C SER A 201 18.87 -7.54 0.18
N GLY A 202 18.80 -6.96 1.39
CA GLY A 202 19.82 -6.06 1.92
C GLY A 202 19.97 -4.74 1.16
N LYS A 203 18.94 -4.35 0.36
CA LYS A 203 18.97 -3.16 -0.50
C LYS A 203 17.93 -2.13 -0.03
N GLY A 204 18.30 -0.86 0.03
CA GLY A 204 17.41 0.24 0.41
C GLY A 204 17.34 0.46 1.92
N ASP A 205 16.34 1.21 2.36
CA ASP A 205 16.03 1.46 3.78
C ASP A 205 14.64 0.90 4.10
N PRO A 206 14.50 0.07 5.15
CA PRO A 206 13.23 -0.62 5.45
C PRO A 206 12.05 0.33 5.69
N GLU A 207 12.27 1.46 6.39
CA GLU A 207 11.21 2.43 6.68
C GLU A 207 10.82 3.21 5.43
N ARG A 208 11.78 3.58 4.57
CA ARG A 208 11.48 4.18 3.26
C ARG A 208 10.72 3.20 2.35
N ALA A 209 11.12 1.93 2.34
CA ALA A 209 10.41 0.90 1.58
C ALA A 209 8.96 0.74 2.05
N PHE A 210 8.74 0.71 3.38
CA PHE A 210 7.40 0.66 3.97
C PHE A 210 6.55 1.88 3.54
N VAL A 211 7.07 3.09 3.74
CA VAL A 211 6.33 4.32 3.40
C VAL A 211 6.11 4.45 1.90
N SER A 212 7.06 4.00 1.07
CA SER A 212 6.88 3.96 -0.38
C SER A 212 5.72 3.05 -0.79
N GLY A 213 5.64 1.85 -0.22
CA GLY A 213 4.53 0.92 -0.45
C GLY A 213 3.21 1.42 0.12
N LEU A 214 3.23 2.11 1.28
CA LEU A 214 2.04 2.72 1.87
C LEU A 214 1.44 3.83 0.98
N LEU A 215 2.28 4.57 0.26
CA LEU A 215 1.88 5.75 -0.51
C LEU A 215 1.82 5.50 -2.03
N HIS A 216 2.14 4.30 -2.51
CA HIS A 216 2.32 4.06 -3.95
C HIS A 216 1.10 4.43 -4.79
N ASP A 217 -0.11 4.19 -4.28
CA ASP A 217 -1.40 4.45 -4.94
C ASP A 217 -2.05 5.78 -4.55
N ILE A 218 -1.33 6.68 -3.85
CA ILE A 218 -1.88 7.97 -3.39
C ILE A 218 -2.48 8.81 -4.53
N GLY A 219 -1.99 8.64 -5.75
CA GLY A 219 -2.51 9.33 -6.92
C GLY A 219 -3.95 8.96 -7.26
N GLN A 220 -4.40 7.74 -6.96
CA GLN A 220 -5.79 7.34 -7.09
C GLN A 220 -6.70 8.14 -6.17
N LEU A 221 -6.28 8.34 -4.90
CA LEU A 221 -7.07 9.11 -3.94
C LEU A 221 -7.22 10.58 -4.36
N ILE A 222 -6.16 11.18 -4.91
CA ILE A 222 -6.24 12.54 -5.47
C ILE A 222 -7.16 12.57 -6.69
N LEU A 223 -7.06 11.60 -7.59
CA LEU A 223 -7.93 11.56 -8.77
C LEU A 223 -9.40 11.42 -8.35
N LEU A 224 -9.70 10.55 -7.40
CA LEU A 224 -11.04 10.36 -6.82
C LEU A 224 -11.56 11.61 -6.13
N GLN A 225 -10.73 12.34 -5.42
CA GLN A 225 -11.12 13.55 -4.70
C GLN A 225 -11.36 14.75 -5.63
N VAL A 226 -10.52 14.91 -6.66
CA VAL A 226 -10.54 16.10 -7.54
C VAL A 226 -11.36 15.89 -8.80
N GLU A 227 -11.43 14.67 -9.32
CA GLU A 227 -12.11 14.27 -10.56
C GLU A 227 -12.92 12.98 -10.38
N PRO A 228 -13.84 12.90 -9.40
CA PRO A 228 -14.52 11.66 -9.01
C PRO A 228 -15.26 10.99 -10.17
N GLU A 229 -15.94 11.77 -11.04
CA GLU A 229 -16.68 11.22 -12.19
C GLU A 229 -15.74 10.54 -13.20
N ARG A 230 -14.56 11.15 -13.47
CA ARG A 230 -13.57 10.56 -14.38
C ARG A 230 -12.90 9.33 -13.77
N ALA A 231 -12.55 9.38 -12.48
CA ALA A 231 -12.00 8.25 -11.77
C ALA A 231 -12.97 7.06 -11.82
N THR A 232 -14.24 7.27 -11.47
CA THR A 232 -15.30 6.24 -11.53
C THR A 232 -15.43 5.66 -12.93
N ALA A 233 -15.46 6.52 -13.96
CA ALA A 233 -15.56 6.09 -15.34
C ALA A 233 -14.35 5.22 -15.76
N VAL A 234 -13.13 5.61 -15.42
CA VAL A 234 -11.92 4.81 -15.71
C VAL A 234 -11.97 3.43 -15.04
N HIS A 235 -12.38 3.37 -13.77
CA HIS A 235 -12.58 2.09 -13.09
C HIS A 235 -13.64 1.21 -13.77
N ALA A 236 -14.76 1.81 -14.23
CA ALA A 236 -15.79 1.08 -14.98
C ALA A 236 -15.26 0.54 -16.30
N HIS A 237 -14.49 1.34 -17.04
CA HIS A 237 -13.83 0.92 -18.29
C HIS A 237 -12.83 -0.22 -18.05
N ALA A 238 -11.97 -0.11 -17.05
CA ALA A 238 -10.99 -1.15 -16.71
C ALA A 238 -11.67 -2.50 -16.40
N ARG A 239 -12.75 -2.46 -15.61
CA ARG A 239 -13.56 -3.65 -15.30
C ARG A 239 -14.23 -4.23 -16.53
N ALA A 240 -14.91 -3.39 -17.34
CA ALA A 240 -15.64 -3.85 -18.51
C ALA A 240 -14.76 -4.45 -19.60
N LYS A 241 -13.53 -3.94 -19.75
CA LYS A 241 -12.55 -4.43 -20.72
C LYS A 241 -11.64 -5.53 -20.22
N ASP A 242 -11.75 -5.94 -18.95
CA ASP A 242 -10.75 -6.81 -18.29
C ASP A 242 -9.33 -6.27 -18.48
N ALA A 243 -9.12 -4.98 -18.24
CA ALA A 243 -7.87 -4.26 -18.44
C ALA A 243 -7.20 -3.91 -17.10
N VAL A 244 -5.88 -3.77 -17.12
CA VAL A 244 -5.09 -3.27 -16.00
C VAL A 244 -5.41 -1.79 -15.81
N LEU A 245 -5.69 -1.35 -14.58
CA LEU A 245 -6.20 -0.02 -14.26
C LEU A 245 -5.27 1.10 -14.76
N PHE A 246 -3.98 1.06 -14.40
CA PHE A 246 -3.04 2.11 -14.81
C PHE A 246 -2.91 2.25 -16.33
N ALA A 247 -3.07 1.15 -17.08
CA ALA A 247 -3.02 1.18 -18.53
C ALA A 247 -4.27 1.82 -19.13
N GLU A 248 -5.45 1.58 -18.52
CA GLU A 248 -6.70 2.22 -18.91
C GLU A 248 -6.71 3.71 -18.53
N GLU A 249 -6.20 4.09 -17.35
CA GLU A 249 -5.95 5.48 -16.96
C GLU A 249 -5.11 6.21 -18.00
N LYS A 250 -3.99 5.64 -18.39
CA LYS A 250 -3.09 6.23 -19.38
C LYS A 250 -3.74 6.39 -20.74
N THR A 251 -4.60 5.44 -21.12
CA THR A 251 -5.35 5.48 -22.38
C THR A 251 -6.42 6.56 -22.37
N LEU A 252 -7.16 6.70 -21.27
CA LEU A 252 -8.33 7.59 -21.20
C LEU A 252 -7.99 8.99 -20.69
N LEU A 253 -7.08 9.08 -19.70
CA LEU A 253 -6.71 10.36 -19.09
C LEU A 253 -5.44 10.96 -19.70
N GLY A 254 -4.56 10.15 -20.30
CA GLY A 254 -3.25 10.54 -20.79
C GLY A 254 -2.10 10.34 -19.78
N PHE A 255 -2.42 9.98 -18.54
CA PHE A 255 -1.46 9.66 -17.47
C PHE A 255 -2.06 8.58 -16.55
N ASP A 256 -1.22 7.99 -15.69
CA ASP A 256 -1.63 7.02 -14.67
C ASP A 256 -1.53 7.62 -13.25
N HIS A 257 -2.14 6.93 -12.28
CA HIS A 257 -2.10 7.36 -10.87
C HIS A 257 -0.68 7.40 -10.31
N ALA A 258 0.24 6.56 -10.78
CA ALA A 258 1.64 6.60 -10.38
C ALA A 258 2.29 7.95 -10.74
N THR A 259 2.01 8.44 -11.94
CA THR A 259 2.45 9.76 -12.41
C THR A 259 1.87 10.88 -11.54
N LEU A 260 0.57 10.86 -11.30
CA LEU A 260 -0.11 11.89 -10.49
C LEU A 260 0.39 11.87 -9.03
N GLY A 261 0.51 10.68 -8.44
CA GLY A 261 1.00 10.49 -7.07
C GLY A 261 2.45 10.98 -6.90
N GLY A 262 3.34 10.61 -7.83
CA GLY A 262 4.73 11.08 -7.82
C GLY A 262 4.84 12.61 -7.95
N MET A 263 4.03 13.22 -8.83
CA MET A 263 3.96 14.68 -8.97
C MET A 263 3.42 15.36 -7.70
N LEU A 264 2.40 14.77 -7.04
CA LEU A 264 1.87 15.25 -5.77
C LEU A 264 2.92 15.22 -4.66
N LEU A 265 3.60 14.07 -4.48
CA LEU A 265 4.66 13.95 -3.48
C LEU A 265 5.80 14.95 -3.74
N ARG A 266 6.14 15.19 -5.00
CA ARG A 266 7.10 16.24 -5.38
C ARG A 266 6.61 17.64 -5.02
N LYS A 267 5.33 17.96 -5.28
CA LYS A 267 4.71 19.23 -4.86
C LYS A 267 4.74 19.39 -3.35
N TRP A 268 4.56 18.31 -2.61
CA TRP A 268 4.65 18.28 -1.15
C TRP A 268 6.10 18.17 -0.63
N ASN A 269 7.12 18.33 -1.48
CA ASN A 269 8.54 18.28 -1.15
C ASN A 269 9.01 16.99 -0.46
N PHE A 270 8.41 15.85 -0.78
CA PHE A 270 8.90 14.55 -0.29
C PHE A 270 10.31 14.26 -0.82
N PRO A 271 11.12 13.47 -0.08
CA PRO A 271 12.41 13.00 -0.55
C PRO A 271 12.30 12.31 -1.91
N TYR A 272 13.29 12.56 -2.79
CA TYR A 272 13.27 12.03 -4.16
C TYR A 272 13.07 10.51 -4.23
N VAL A 273 13.63 9.76 -3.28
CA VAL A 273 13.48 8.30 -3.21
C VAL A 273 12.02 7.86 -3.07
N LEU A 274 11.22 8.56 -2.26
CA LEU A 274 9.78 8.28 -2.12
C LEU A 274 9.01 8.70 -3.37
N VAL A 275 9.36 9.87 -3.94
CA VAL A 275 8.78 10.35 -5.21
C VAL A 275 9.03 9.35 -6.33
N SER A 276 10.27 8.87 -6.49
CA SER A 276 10.61 7.91 -7.54
C SER A 276 9.96 6.56 -7.33
N ALA A 277 9.85 6.10 -6.08
CA ALA A 277 9.17 4.85 -5.76
C ALA A 277 7.69 4.87 -6.18
N VAL A 278 6.98 5.96 -5.85
CA VAL A 278 5.58 6.13 -6.25
C VAL A 278 5.45 6.33 -7.76
N LEU A 279 6.29 7.17 -8.37
CA LEU A 279 6.24 7.46 -9.81
C LEU A 279 6.49 6.24 -10.70
N GLU A 280 7.35 5.33 -10.25
CA GLU A 280 7.90 4.26 -11.09
C GLU A 280 7.43 2.85 -10.67
N HIS A 281 6.49 2.73 -9.70
CA HIS A 281 6.11 1.41 -9.17
C HIS A 281 5.48 0.46 -10.22
N HIS A 282 4.86 0.98 -11.28
CA HIS A 282 4.41 0.14 -12.39
C HIS A 282 5.55 -0.24 -13.35
N HIS A 283 6.48 0.68 -13.57
CA HIS A 283 7.57 0.52 -14.54
C HIS A 283 8.90 1.00 -13.96
N PRO A 284 9.48 0.24 -13.00
CA PRO A 284 10.76 0.61 -12.41
C PRO A 284 11.85 0.60 -13.47
N LYS A 285 12.66 1.65 -13.51
CA LYS A 285 13.73 1.79 -14.49
C LYS A 285 14.89 0.85 -14.17
N PRO A 286 15.43 0.15 -15.17
CA PRO A 286 16.65 -0.65 -15.00
C PRO A 286 17.83 0.20 -14.51
N GLY A 287 18.59 -0.35 -13.55
CA GLY A 287 19.77 0.32 -13.01
C GLY A 287 19.48 1.55 -12.15
N HIS A 288 18.25 1.68 -11.65
CA HIS A 288 17.92 2.73 -10.69
C HIS A 288 18.83 2.67 -9.46
N LYS A 289 19.28 3.84 -8.97
CA LYS A 289 20.17 3.95 -7.83
C LYS A 289 19.49 3.53 -6.52
N GLU A 290 18.22 3.89 -6.39
CA GLU A 290 17.39 3.59 -5.23
C GLU A 290 16.69 2.23 -5.44
N ALA A 291 16.59 1.45 -4.39
CA ALA A 291 15.97 0.13 -4.45
C ALA A 291 14.44 0.19 -4.32
N GLU A 292 13.92 1.25 -3.72
CA GLU A 292 12.52 1.38 -3.34
C GLU A 292 11.55 1.22 -4.52
N PRO A 293 11.79 1.77 -5.74
CA PRO A 293 10.91 1.51 -6.88
C PRO A 293 10.77 0.04 -7.25
N LEU A 294 11.88 -0.73 -7.20
CA LEU A 294 11.87 -2.17 -7.46
C LEU A 294 11.17 -2.95 -6.36
N LEU A 295 11.40 -2.56 -5.09
CA LEU A 295 10.80 -3.19 -3.92
C LEU A 295 9.28 -3.01 -3.93
N VAL A 296 8.78 -1.80 -4.21
CA VAL A 296 7.35 -1.50 -4.29
C VAL A 296 6.70 -2.24 -5.45
N HIS A 297 7.34 -2.27 -6.62
CA HIS A 297 6.86 -3.02 -7.78
C HIS A 297 6.65 -4.51 -7.48
N CYS A 298 7.62 -5.14 -6.81
CA CYS A 298 7.49 -6.53 -6.39
C CYS A 298 6.44 -6.70 -5.28
N ALA A 299 6.38 -5.76 -4.35
CA ALA A 299 5.41 -5.79 -3.26
C ALA A 299 3.97 -5.68 -3.76
N GLU A 300 3.70 -4.83 -4.75
CA GLU A 300 2.41 -4.71 -5.43
C GLU A 300 1.99 -6.02 -6.09
N THR A 301 2.90 -6.66 -6.84
CA THR A 301 2.66 -7.98 -7.43
C THR A 301 2.27 -9.02 -6.37
N LEU A 302 2.96 -9.00 -5.21
CA LEU A 302 2.71 -9.94 -4.11
C LEU A 302 1.40 -9.64 -3.39
N ALA A 303 1.13 -8.39 -3.03
CA ALA A 303 -0.09 -7.99 -2.31
C ALA A 303 -1.35 -8.29 -3.13
N THR A 304 -1.35 -7.89 -4.42
CA THR A 304 -2.45 -8.17 -5.34
C THR A 304 -2.62 -9.68 -5.58
N GLY A 305 -1.51 -10.43 -5.69
CA GLY A 305 -1.53 -11.87 -5.84
C GLY A 305 -2.05 -12.61 -4.60
N LEU A 306 -1.80 -12.09 -3.39
CA LEU A 306 -2.34 -12.60 -2.13
C LEU A 306 -3.80 -12.20 -1.91
N GLY A 307 -4.29 -11.18 -2.60
CA GLY A 307 -5.65 -10.70 -2.47
C GLY A 307 -5.91 -9.95 -1.16
N VAL A 308 -4.93 -9.20 -0.65
CA VAL A 308 -5.06 -8.40 0.58
C VAL A 308 -5.52 -7.00 0.21
N GLY A 309 -6.72 -6.63 0.64
CA GLY A 309 -7.31 -5.33 0.30
C GLY A 309 -7.51 -5.13 -1.21
N SER A 310 -7.77 -3.90 -1.61
CA SER A 310 -7.91 -3.52 -3.02
C SER A 310 -7.81 -2.00 -3.18
N SER A 311 -6.92 -1.54 -4.03
CA SER A 311 -6.85 -0.14 -4.45
C SER A 311 -7.67 0.14 -5.73
N GLY A 312 -8.43 -0.85 -6.21
CA GLY A 312 -9.17 -0.77 -7.47
C GLY A 312 -8.49 -1.51 -8.62
N GLU A 313 -7.20 -1.83 -8.50
CA GLU A 313 -6.55 -2.75 -9.43
C GLU A 313 -7.01 -4.20 -9.14
N PHE A 314 -7.45 -4.85 -10.19
CA PHE A 314 -7.94 -6.23 -10.09
C PHE A 314 -6.87 -7.24 -10.49
N PHE A 315 -6.03 -6.92 -11.46
CA PHE A 315 -5.11 -7.85 -12.08
C PHE A 315 -3.71 -7.80 -11.47
N VAL A 316 -3.12 -8.97 -11.26
CA VAL A 316 -1.70 -9.06 -10.96
C VAL A 316 -0.91 -8.64 -12.19
N GLN A 317 -0.17 -7.55 -12.05
CA GLN A 317 0.70 -7.07 -13.12
C GLN A 317 1.87 -8.03 -13.30
N PRO A 318 2.29 -8.31 -14.55
CA PRO A 318 3.52 -9.04 -14.79
C PRO A 318 4.70 -8.27 -14.19
N PRO A 319 5.42 -8.84 -13.21
CA PRO A 319 6.56 -8.13 -12.65
C PRO A 319 7.62 -7.94 -13.73
N SER A 320 8.34 -6.82 -13.67
CA SER A 320 9.54 -6.62 -14.47
C SER A 320 10.49 -7.79 -14.26
N PRO A 321 10.94 -8.48 -15.33
CA PRO A 321 11.82 -9.63 -15.20
C PRO A 321 13.10 -9.31 -14.43
N GLU A 322 13.63 -8.09 -14.58
CA GLU A 322 14.83 -7.63 -13.91
C GLU A 322 14.54 -7.38 -12.40
N ALA A 323 13.43 -6.72 -12.08
CA ALA A 323 13.03 -6.49 -10.69
C ALA A 323 12.82 -7.83 -9.98
N TRP A 324 12.06 -8.73 -10.58
CA TRP A 324 11.75 -10.04 -10.00
C TRP A 324 13.00 -10.90 -9.84
N ALA A 325 13.86 -10.98 -10.86
CA ALA A 325 15.12 -11.71 -10.77
C ALA A 325 16.06 -11.14 -9.70
N SER A 326 16.05 -9.82 -9.48
CA SER A 326 16.89 -9.17 -8.46
C SER A 326 16.52 -9.54 -7.03
N MET A 327 15.29 -10.01 -6.80
CA MET A 327 14.81 -10.49 -5.51
C MET A 327 15.18 -11.96 -5.26
N ASN A 328 15.41 -12.74 -6.32
CA ASN A 328 15.80 -14.16 -6.26
C ASN A 328 14.91 -15.00 -5.36
N PHE A 329 13.59 -14.82 -5.47
CA PHE A 329 12.62 -15.53 -4.65
C PHE A 329 12.65 -17.04 -4.85
N THR A 330 12.62 -17.78 -3.74
CA THR A 330 12.31 -19.21 -3.75
C THR A 330 10.87 -19.45 -3.28
N PRO A 331 10.26 -20.60 -3.66
CA PRO A 331 8.94 -20.97 -3.15
C PRO A 331 8.85 -21.01 -1.62
N GLU A 332 9.94 -21.43 -0.95
CA GLU A 332 10.03 -21.52 0.51
C GLU A 332 10.01 -20.12 1.14
N GLN A 333 10.74 -19.17 0.58
CA GLN A 333 10.71 -17.76 1.03
C GLN A 333 9.33 -17.13 0.85
N MET A 334 8.56 -17.56 -0.17
CA MET A 334 7.16 -17.13 -0.30
C MET A 334 6.29 -17.63 0.85
N ASP A 335 6.51 -18.87 1.31
CA ASP A 335 5.77 -19.42 2.44
C ASP A 335 6.09 -18.67 3.74
N GLU A 336 7.38 -18.51 4.06
CA GLU A 336 7.85 -17.75 5.23
C GLU A 336 7.30 -16.31 5.22
N MET A 337 7.33 -15.65 4.05
CA MET A 337 6.83 -14.28 3.93
C MET A 337 5.33 -14.18 4.27
N VAL A 338 4.52 -15.16 3.86
CA VAL A 338 3.07 -15.12 4.08
C VAL A 338 2.70 -15.57 5.49
N GLU A 339 3.42 -16.52 6.08
CA GLU A 339 3.13 -17.04 7.42
C GLU A 339 3.25 -15.91 8.47
N ASP A 340 4.37 -15.22 8.49
CA ASP A 340 4.56 -14.11 9.43
C ASP A 340 3.78 -12.83 9.04
N LEU A 341 3.40 -12.69 7.76
CA LEU A 341 2.73 -11.51 7.26
C LEU A 341 1.33 -11.33 7.86
N ASP A 342 0.62 -12.42 8.15
CA ASP A 342 -0.74 -12.33 8.68
C ASP A 342 -0.79 -11.67 10.06
N GLU A 343 0.13 -12.01 10.96
CA GLU A 343 0.22 -11.40 12.28
C GLU A 343 0.59 -9.91 12.20
N GLU A 344 1.59 -9.57 11.37
CA GLU A 344 1.97 -8.16 11.16
C GLU A 344 0.85 -7.35 10.52
N LEU A 345 0.07 -7.94 9.60
CA LEU A 345 -1.06 -7.26 8.97
C LEU A 345 -2.17 -6.97 9.97
N GLU A 346 -2.57 -7.94 10.80
CA GLU A 346 -3.61 -7.75 11.82
C GLU A 346 -3.22 -6.62 12.79
N GLU A 347 -1.99 -6.65 13.27
CA GLU A 347 -1.49 -5.62 14.17
C GLU A 347 -1.38 -4.25 13.48
N ALA A 348 -0.81 -4.18 12.28
CA ALA A 348 -0.70 -2.95 11.52
C ALA A 348 -2.08 -2.36 11.16
N PHE A 349 -3.05 -3.20 10.83
CA PHE A 349 -4.42 -2.75 10.55
C PHE A 349 -5.06 -2.14 11.79
N SER A 350 -4.94 -2.80 12.95
CA SER A 350 -5.42 -2.24 14.23
C SER A 350 -4.75 -0.89 14.55
N ILE A 351 -3.44 -0.78 14.37
CA ILE A 351 -2.71 0.46 14.70
C ILE A 351 -3.05 1.60 13.72
N LEU A 352 -3.16 1.31 12.42
CA LEU A 352 -3.26 2.30 11.36
C LEU A 352 -4.71 2.69 11.02
N LEU A 353 -5.67 1.78 11.13
CA LEU A 353 -7.06 1.99 10.72
C LEU A 353 -8.02 2.30 11.88
N ASP A 354 -7.72 1.87 13.12
CA ASP A 354 -8.54 2.14 14.31
C ASP A 354 -8.21 3.52 14.95
N ARG A 355 -8.07 4.54 14.12
CA ARG A 355 -7.78 5.92 14.55
C ARG A 355 -9.04 6.74 14.84
#